data_0901389cd09d6873f45177c98b0f2901
#
_entry.id   0901389cd09d6873f45177c98b0f2901
#
_cell.length_a   1.000
_cell.length_b   1.000
_cell.length_c   1.000
_cell.angle_alpha   90.00
_cell.angle_beta   90.00
_cell.angle_gamma   90.00
#
_symmetry.space_group_name_H-M   'P 1'
#
loop_
_entity.id
_entity.type
_entity.pdbx_description
1 polymer ?
#
loop_
_entity_poly.entity_id
_entity_poly.type
_entity_poly.pdbx_seq_one_letter_code
_entity_poly.pdbx_strand_id
1 'polypeptide(L)'
;EESHQSLIYPDRYPFTPFAVDEVYREDTPIVQGRFSIHTFSTPGHTPGCTSFYFEDTDEATGRVYRCAMHGGLGLNTLSDGFLRHTGLPVSLRGEYRRSMERLRALPVDIALGSHPENTSMLERLKQYGDRDYPQCDPALWAEMADSFLAQLDALEQQSAFKA
;
A
#
# COMPACT_ATOMS: atom_id res chain seq x y z
N GLU A 1 -15.84 18.26 1.70
CA GLU A 1 -14.43 18.57 2.00
C GLU A 1 -13.72 18.94 0.71
N GLU A 2 -12.74 19.82 0.79
CA GLU A 2 -11.91 20.20 -0.36
C GLU A 2 -10.64 19.36 -0.38
N SER A 3 -10.21 18.94 -1.58
CA SER A 3 -8.89 18.35 -1.76
C SER A 3 -7.80 19.40 -1.53
N HIS A 4 -6.71 19.01 -0.89
CA HIS A 4 -5.59 19.90 -0.64
C HIS A 4 -4.43 19.58 -1.60
N GLN A 5 -3.55 20.57 -1.81
CA GLN A 5 -2.32 20.36 -2.58
C GLN A 5 -1.44 19.27 -1.92
N SER A 6 -0.62 18.62 -2.73
CA SER A 6 0.37 17.68 -2.23
C SER A 6 1.26 18.33 -1.17
N LEU A 7 1.25 17.79 0.05
CA LEU A 7 2.12 18.24 1.13
C LEU A 7 3.60 17.95 0.87
N ILE A 8 3.89 17.01 -0.04
CA ILE A 8 5.23 16.47 -0.27
C ILE A 8 5.98 17.29 -1.32
N TYR A 9 5.29 17.66 -2.41
CA TYR A 9 5.88 18.43 -3.51
C TYR A 9 4.87 19.43 -4.07
N PRO A 10 4.47 20.47 -3.31
CA PRO A 10 3.42 21.39 -3.74
C PRO A 10 3.76 22.12 -5.04
N ASP A 11 5.05 22.45 -5.26
CA ASP A 11 5.50 23.16 -6.46
C ASP A 11 5.78 22.23 -7.65
N ARG A 12 6.06 20.94 -7.39
CA ARG A 12 6.43 19.97 -8.43
C ARG A 12 5.25 19.24 -9.01
N TYR A 13 4.23 19.02 -8.20
CA TYR A 13 3.01 18.29 -8.58
C TYR A 13 1.77 19.09 -8.19
N PRO A 14 1.61 20.31 -8.72
CA PRO A 14 0.41 21.10 -8.45
C PRO A 14 -0.79 20.41 -9.09
N PHE A 15 -1.90 20.41 -8.39
CA PHE A 15 -3.18 20.00 -8.94
C PHE A 15 -4.25 21.04 -8.58
N THR A 16 -5.28 21.14 -9.41
CA THR A 16 -6.42 22.00 -9.11
C THR A 16 -7.26 21.33 -8.00
N PRO A 17 -7.48 22.00 -6.86
CA PRO A 17 -8.37 21.49 -5.84
C PRO A 17 -9.76 21.18 -6.41
N PHE A 18 -10.39 20.13 -5.94
CA PHE A 18 -11.72 19.69 -6.34
C PHE A 18 -12.59 19.40 -5.11
N ALA A 19 -13.90 19.49 -5.27
CA ALA A 19 -14.82 19.07 -4.24
C ALA A 19 -14.81 17.55 -4.13
N VAL A 20 -14.81 17.05 -2.89
CA VAL A 20 -14.90 15.61 -2.61
C VAL A 20 -16.38 15.27 -2.48
N ASP A 21 -16.90 14.40 -3.36
CA ASP A 21 -18.28 13.97 -3.35
C ASP A 21 -18.56 13.00 -2.20
N GLU A 22 -17.68 12.02 -2.00
CA GLU A 22 -17.80 11.00 -0.96
C GLU A 22 -16.46 10.70 -0.28
N VAL A 23 -16.52 10.30 0.97
CA VAL A 23 -15.36 9.81 1.74
C VAL A 23 -15.60 8.36 2.15
N TYR A 24 -14.59 7.53 2.02
CA TYR A 24 -14.65 6.15 2.50
C TYR A 24 -14.22 6.04 3.96
N ARG A 25 -14.66 4.98 4.62
CA ARG A 25 -14.34 4.65 6.01
C ARG A 25 -14.02 3.16 6.14
N GLU A 26 -13.18 2.81 7.11
CA GLU A 26 -12.80 1.40 7.33
C GLU A 26 -13.98 0.49 7.74
N ASP A 27 -14.98 1.05 8.39
CA ASP A 27 -16.15 0.31 8.87
C ASP A 27 -17.24 0.12 7.79
N THR A 28 -17.08 0.75 6.63
CA THR A 28 -18.07 0.72 5.55
C THR A 28 -17.37 0.46 4.23
N PRO A 29 -17.57 -0.69 3.59
CA PRO A 29 -16.94 -1.00 2.32
C PRO A 29 -17.46 -0.09 1.20
N ILE A 30 -16.59 0.20 0.24
CA ILE A 30 -16.96 0.83 -1.03
C ILE A 30 -17.64 -0.24 -1.88
N VAL A 31 -18.88 -0.01 -2.29
CA VAL A 31 -19.60 -0.95 -3.16
C VAL A 31 -19.56 -0.45 -4.60
N GLN A 32 -18.93 -1.22 -5.48
CA GLN A 32 -18.83 -0.92 -6.89
C GLN A 32 -19.22 -2.15 -7.73
N GLY A 33 -20.42 -2.13 -8.29
CA GLY A 33 -20.98 -3.30 -8.98
C GLY A 33 -21.03 -4.52 -8.07
N ARG A 34 -20.33 -5.60 -8.44
CA ARG A 34 -20.25 -6.82 -7.64
C ARG A 34 -19.22 -6.77 -6.51
N PHE A 35 -18.35 -5.77 -6.49
CA PHE A 35 -17.25 -5.68 -5.54
C PHE A 35 -17.67 -4.96 -4.26
N SER A 36 -17.25 -5.52 -3.14
CA SER A 36 -17.29 -4.90 -1.82
C SER A 36 -15.85 -4.69 -1.36
N ILE A 37 -15.36 -3.45 -1.47
CA ILE A 37 -13.96 -3.10 -1.27
C ILE A 37 -13.78 -2.53 0.14
N HIS A 38 -13.09 -3.27 0.99
CA HIS A 38 -12.70 -2.82 2.32
C HIS A 38 -11.47 -1.95 2.25
N THR A 39 -11.46 -0.86 3.02
CA THR A 39 -10.35 0.08 3.11
C THR A 39 -9.66 -0.05 4.46
N PHE A 40 -8.34 0.07 4.46
CA PHE A 40 -7.51 0.09 5.66
C PHE A 40 -6.64 1.34 5.65
N SER A 41 -6.73 2.17 6.67
CA SER A 41 -5.76 3.23 6.88
C SER A 41 -4.40 2.59 7.19
N THR A 42 -3.43 2.86 6.34
CA THR A 42 -2.07 2.30 6.43
C THR A 42 -1.03 3.43 6.33
N PRO A 43 -1.05 4.38 7.28
CA PRO A 43 -0.12 5.50 7.29
C PRO A 43 1.33 5.02 7.36
N GLY A 44 2.23 5.81 6.78
CA GLY A 44 3.65 5.53 6.80
C GLY A 44 4.36 6.12 5.60
N HIS A 45 4.25 5.52 4.41
CA HIS A 45 4.80 6.12 3.19
C HIS A 45 4.33 7.57 3.01
N THR A 46 3.05 7.81 3.25
CA THR A 46 2.48 9.12 3.54
C THR A 46 1.45 8.99 4.67
N PRO A 47 1.08 10.07 5.37
CA PRO A 47 0.05 10.01 6.41
C PRO A 47 -1.32 9.53 5.91
N GLY A 48 -1.64 9.77 4.64
CA GLY A 48 -2.93 9.42 4.04
C GLY A 48 -2.95 8.10 3.27
N CYS A 49 -1.94 7.25 3.40
CA CYS A 49 -1.93 5.96 2.71
C CYS A 49 -3.10 5.08 3.12
N THR A 50 -3.73 4.49 2.12
CA THR A 50 -4.84 3.55 2.29
C THR A 50 -4.58 2.30 1.45
N SER A 51 -4.85 1.15 2.04
CA SER A 51 -4.81 -0.16 1.39
C SER A 51 -6.22 -0.69 1.18
N PHE A 52 -6.40 -1.54 0.19
CA PHE A 52 -7.68 -2.07 -0.23
C PHE A 52 -7.67 -3.59 -0.18
N TYR A 53 -8.81 -4.17 0.20
CA TYR A 53 -9.02 -5.61 0.22
C TYR A 53 -10.42 -5.92 -0.30
N PHE A 54 -10.52 -6.89 -1.20
CA PHE A 54 -11.79 -7.34 -1.77
C PHE A 54 -11.69 -8.80 -2.20
N GLU A 55 -12.84 -9.40 -2.46
CA GLU A 55 -12.93 -10.73 -3.03
C GLU A 55 -13.38 -10.63 -4.50
N ASP A 56 -12.81 -11.49 -5.34
CA ASP A 56 -13.25 -11.71 -6.71
C ASP A 56 -13.49 -13.19 -6.96
N THR A 57 -14.49 -13.49 -7.78
CA THR A 57 -14.86 -14.86 -8.12
C THR A 57 -14.52 -15.12 -9.57
N ASP A 58 -13.71 -16.14 -9.79
CA ASP A 58 -13.50 -16.72 -11.12
C ASP A 58 -14.82 -17.36 -11.60
N GLU A 59 -15.42 -16.77 -12.62
CA GLU A 59 -16.72 -17.22 -13.16
C GLU A 59 -16.66 -18.62 -13.78
N ALA A 60 -15.48 -19.03 -14.28
CA ALA A 60 -15.32 -20.34 -14.91
C ALA A 60 -15.23 -21.49 -13.90
N THR A 61 -14.62 -21.25 -12.75
CA THR A 61 -14.36 -22.28 -11.73
C THR A 61 -15.21 -22.13 -10.46
N GLY A 62 -15.79 -20.94 -10.24
CA GLY A 62 -16.48 -20.58 -8.99
C GLY A 62 -15.54 -20.34 -7.81
N ARG A 63 -14.21 -20.34 -8.03
CA ARG A 63 -13.23 -20.09 -6.98
C ARG A 63 -13.24 -18.63 -6.58
N VAL A 64 -13.28 -18.37 -5.27
CA VAL A 64 -13.15 -17.02 -4.71
C VAL A 64 -11.67 -16.75 -4.41
N TYR A 65 -11.17 -15.61 -4.84
CA TYR A 65 -9.84 -15.10 -4.56
C TYR A 65 -9.92 -13.87 -3.69
N ARG A 66 -9.11 -13.84 -2.65
CA ARG A 66 -8.92 -12.68 -1.78
C ARG A 66 -7.81 -11.82 -2.37
N CYS A 67 -8.19 -10.63 -2.80
CA CYS A 67 -7.32 -9.67 -3.46
C CYS A 67 -7.00 -8.52 -2.52
N ALA A 68 -5.75 -8.08 -2.52
CA ALA A 68 -5.38 -6.87 -1.79
C ALA A 68 -4.43 -5.99 -2.60
N MET A 69 -4.60 -4.68 -2.45
CA MET A 69 -3.73 -3.67 -2.98
C MET A 69 -3.22 -2.81 -1.81
N HIS A 70 -1.91 -2.75 -1.63
CA HIS A 70 -1.33 -1.90 -0.60
C HIS A 70 -1.36 -0.42 -1.01
N GLY A 71 -1.33 0.49 -0.02
CA GLY A 71 -0.99 1.90 -0.21
C GLY A 71 0.48 2.08 -0.61
N GLY A 72 1.08 3.24 -0.38
CA GLY A 72 2.50 3.43 -0.68
C GLY A 72 3.40 2.60 0.23
N LEU A 73 4.46 2.00 -0.32
CA LEU A 73 5.43 1.18 0.41
C LEU A 73 6.83 1.80 0.52
N GLY A 74 7.22 2.68 -0.41
CA GLY A 74 8.58 3.22 -0.47
C GLY A 74 9.00 3.95 0.80
N LEU A 75 10.23 3.67 1.28
CA LEU A 75 10.77 4.22 2.54
C LEU A 75 11.49 5.56 2.38
N ASN A 76 11.61 6.09 1.17
CA ASN A 76 12.28 7.38 0.93
C ASN A 76 11.66 8.52 1.74
N THR A 77 10.34 8.50 1.89
CA THR A 77 9.56 9.48 2.65
C THR A 77 9.75 9.36 4.17
N LEU A 78 10.33 8.27 4.63
CA LEU A 78 10.66 8.02 6.03
C LEU A 78 12.12 8.30 6.38
N SER A 79 12.95 8.72 5.41
CA SER A 79 14.33 9.12 5.67
C SER A 79 14.39 10.39 6.54
N ASP A 80 15.45 10.53 7.34
CA ASP A 80 15.63 11.71 8.20
C ASP A 80 15.62 13.02 7.41
N GLY A 81 16.22 13.00 6.21
CA GLY A 81 16.24 14.17 5.33
C GLY A 81 14.87 14.57 4.86
N PHE A 82 14.07 13.59 4.45
CA PHE A 82 12.70 13.84 3.96
C PHE A 82 11.78 14.29 5.10
N LEU A 83 11.80 13.61 6.24
CA LEU A 83 10.98 13.97 7.40
C LEU A 83 11.29 15.41 7.89
N ARG A 84 12.57 15.78 7.96
CA ARG A 84 12.97 17.17 8.28
C ARG A 84 12.50 18.18 7.23
N HIS A 85 12.63 17.84 5.96
CA HIS A 85 12.25 18.74 4.87
C HIS A 85 10.73 19.00 4.84
N THR A 86 9.93 17.98 5.10
CA THR A 86 8.46 18.07 5.05
C THR A 86 7.82 18.44 6.38
N GLY A 87 8.58 18.45 7.48
CA GLY A 87 8.04 18.66 8.83
C GLY A 87 7.22 17.49 9.36
N LEU A 88 7.25 16.32 8.69
CA LEU A 88 6.56 15.13 9.15
C LEU A 88 7.27 14.52 10.37
N PRO A 89 6.53 13.98 11.34
CA PRO A 89 7.11 13.46 12.56
C PRO A 89 7.81 12.11 12.34
N VAL A 90 8.88 11.86 13.07
CA VAL A 90 9.59 10.57 13.08
C VAL A 90 8.69 9.41 13.52
N SER A 91 7.66 9.69 14.33
CA SER A 91 6.66 8.69 14.75
C SER A 91 5.94 8.01 13.57
N LEU A 92 5.98 8.62 12.36
CA LEU A 92 5.44 8.04 11.14
C LEU A 92 6.10 6.69 10.80
N ARG A 93 7.35 6.45 11.20
CA ARG A 93 8.02 5.13 11.07
C ARG A 93 7.30 4.07 11.90
N GLY A 94 6.91 4.41 13.13
CA GLY A 94 6.13 3.50 13.99
C GLY A 94 4.72 3.24 13.44
N GLU A 95 4.11 4.21 12.78
CA GLU A 95 2.83 4.03 12.09
C GLU A 95 2.99 3.11 10.87
N TYR A 96 4.04 3.31 10.08
CA TYR A 96 4.39 2.42 8.97
C TYR A 96 4.57 0.97 9.44
N ARG A 97 5.31 0.75 10.52
CA ARG A 97 5.51 -0.58 11.11
C ARG A 97 4.18 -1.25 11.43
N ARG A 98 3.31 -0.56 12.17
CA ARG A 98 1.97 -1.09 12.51
C ARG A 98 1.12 -1.37 11.27
N SER A 99 1.22 -0.51 10.26
CA SER A 99 0.54 -0.70 8.97
C SER A 99 1.00 -1.97 8.28
N MET A 100 2.32 -2.20 8.19
CA MET A 100 2.88 -3.40 7.57
C MET A 100 2.53 -4.67 8.35
N GLU A 101 2.60 -4.66 9.67
CA GLU A 101 2.20 -5.77 10.52
C GLU A 101 0.70 -6.11 10.35
N ARG A 102 -0.15 -5.09 10.25
CA ARG A 102 -1.57 -5.26 9.98
C ARG A 102 -1.82 -5.88 8.61
N LEU A 103 -1.17 -5.36 7.57
CA LEU A 103 -1.30 -5.88 6.21
C LEU A 103 -0.79 -7.32 6.10
N ARG A 104 0.36 -7.62 6.72
CA ARG A 104 0.96 -8.96 6.75
C ARG A 104 -0.01 -10.03 7.26
N ALA A 105 -0.87 -9.67 8.20
CA ALA A 105 -1.83 -10.60 8.80
C ALA A 105 -3.05 -10.89 7.93
N LEU A 106 -3.26 -10.15 6.83
CA LEU A 106 -4.40 -10.38 5.94
C LEU A 106 -4.18 -11.66 5.11
N PRO A 107 -5.20 -12.52 5.01
CA PRO A 107 -5.15 -13.66 4.11
C PRO A 107 -5.36 -13.19 2.67
N VAL A 108 -4.33 -13.17 1.85
CA VAL A 108 -4.36 -12.68 0.47
C VAL A 108 -3.91 -13.77 -0.48
N ASP A 109 -4.70 -14.02 -1.51
CA ASP A 109 -4.37 -14.95 -2.59
C ASP A 109 -3.72 -14.22 -3.77
N ILE A 110 -4.18 -12.99 -4.06
CA ILE A 110 -3.68 -12.16 -5.16
C ILE A 110 -3.21 -10.81 -4.61
N ALA A 111 -1.90 -10.61 -4.62
CA ALA A 111 -1.28 -9.36 -4.24
C ALA A 111 -1.23 -8.40 -5.44
N LEU A 112 -1.85 -7.23 -5.31
CA LEU A 112 -1.82 -6.16 -6.30
C LEU A 112 -0.85 -5.07 -5.82
N GLY A 113 0.15 -4.77 -6.65
CA GLY A 113 1.11 -3.71 -6.37
C GLY A 113 0.64 -2.36 -6.93
N SER A 114 0.85 -1.27 -6.20
CA SER A 114 0.74 0.08 -6.76
C SER A 114 1.87 0.41 -7.75
N HIS A 115 2.96 -0.38 -7.70
CA HIS A 115 4.03 -0.42 -8.70
C HIS A 115 4.30 -1.88 -9.07
N PRO A 116 4.62 -2.20 -10.34
CA PRO A 116 4.86 -3.58 -10.79
C PRO A 116 5.95 -4.31 -10.00
N GLU A 117 6.96 -3.56 -9.53
CA GLU A 117 8.09 -4.08 -8.78
C GLU A 117 7.71 -4.55 -7.37
N ASN A 118 6.66 -3.99 -6.78
CA ASN A 118 6.26 -4.33 -5.40
C ASN A 118 5.80 -5.77 -5.26
N THR A 119 5.27 -6.36 -6.34
CA THR A 119 4.77 -7.73 -6.39
C THR A 119 5.51 -8.58 -7.43
N SER A 120 6.66 -8.12 -7.91
CA SER A 120 7.41 -8.76 -9.00
C SER A 120 6.52 -9.11 -10.21
N MET A 121 5.55 -8.25 -10.52
CA MET A 121 4.50 -8.54 -11.50
C MET A 121 5.04 -8.86 -12.89
N LEU A 122 6.04 -8.10 -13.36
CA LEU A 122 6.60 -8.29 -14.70
C LEU A 122 7.39 -9.58 -14.83
N GLU A 123 8.12 -9.97 -13.78
CA GLU A 123 8.85 -11.23 -13.73
C GLU A 123 7.88 -12.42 -13.69
N ARG A 124 6.84 -12.30 -12.88
CA ARG A 124 5.80 -13.34 -12.77
C ARG A 124 5.01 -13.49 -14.06
N LEU A 125 4.71 -12.38 -14.73
CA LEU A 125 4.06 -12.41 -16.05
C LEU A 125 4.93 -13.11 -17.09
N LYS A 126 6.24 -12.88 -17.10
CA LYS A 126 7.19 -13.58 -17.98
C LYS A 126 7.26 -15.07 -17.67
N GLN A 127 7.23 -15.44 -16.40
CA GLN A 127 7.33 -16.84 -15.94
C GLN A 127 6.05 -17.63 -16.21
N TYR A 128 4.90 -17.05 -15.97
CA TYR A 128 3.61 -17.74 -16.03
C TYR A 128 2.81 -17.46 -17.30
N GLY A 129 3.18 -16.41 -18.05
CA GLY A 129 2.48 -16.01 -19.29
C GLY A 129 1.04 -15.56 -19.02
N ASP A 130 0.17 -15.81 -19.97
CA ASP A 130 -1.26 -15.45 -19.91
C ASP A 130 -2.10 -16.46 -19.10
N ARG A 131 -1.50 -17.15 -18.16
CA ARG A 131 -2.27 -18.04 -17.27
C ARG A 131 -3.18 -17.21 -16.39
N ASP A 132 -4.36 -17.73 -16.13
CA ASP A 132 -5.29 -17.15 -15.19
C ASP A 132 -4.62 -16.94 -13.82
N TYR A 133 -4.79 -15.75 -13.28
CA TYR A 133 -4.24 -15.37 -11.97
C TYR A 133 -2.74 -15.68 -11.79
N PRO A 134 -1.84 -15.16 -12.64
CA PRO A 134 -0.40 -15.43 -12.55
C PRO A 134 0.23 -14.94 -11.23
N GLN A 135 -0.49 -14.11 -10.48
CA GLN A 135 -0.06 -13.56 -9.20
C GLN A 135 -0.69 -14.26 -7.99
N CYS A 136 -1.45 -15.31 -8.21
CA CYS A 136 -2.03 -16.11 -7.14
C CYS A 136 -0.93 -16.87 -6.39
N ASP A 137 -0.44 -16.26 -5.33
CA ASP A 137 0.59 -16.77 -4.46
C ASP A 137 0.34 -16.25 -3.03
N PRO A 138 -0.23 -17.08 -2.15
CA PRO A 138 -0.57 -16.67 -0.79
C PRO A 138 0.63 -16.23 0.07
N ALA A 139 1.86 -16.62 -0.29
CA ALA A 139 3.06 -16.21 0.43
C ALA A 139 3.50 -14.79 0.06
N LEU A 140 3.28 -14.38 -1.19
CA LEU A 140 3.80 -13.13 -1.75
C LEU A 140 3.44 -11.90 -0.93
N TRP A 141 2.21 -11.84 -0.42
CA TRP A 141 1.74 -10.69 0.36
C TRP A 141 2.48 -10.54 1.70
N ALA A 142 2.64 -11.64 2.42
CA ALA A 142 3.36 -11.65 3.69
C ALA A 142 4.86 -11.38 3.48
N GLU A 143 5.47 -12.00 2.48
CA GLU A 143 6.88 -11.81 2.11
C GLU A 143 7.17 -10.35 1.72
N MET A 144 6.27 -9.72 0.99
CA MET A 144 6.36 -8.29 0.68
C MET A 144 6.37 -7.45 1.95
N ALA A 145 5.44 -7.68 2.87
CA ALA A 145 5.37 -6.93 4.13
C ALA A 145 6.63 -7.15 4.98
N ASP A 146 7.11 -8.39 5.09
CA ASP A 146 8.34 -8.74 5.81
C ASP A 146 9.58 -8.05 5.21
N SER A 147 9.67 -7.99 3.88
CA SER A 147 10.75 -7.29 3.18
C SER A 147 10.78 -5.80 3.52
N PHE A 148 9.62 -5.13 3.53
CA PHE A 148 9.55 -3.71 3.86
C PHE A 148 9.76 -3.42 5.35
N LEU A 149 9.38 -4.32 6.25
CA LEU A 149 9.72 -4.25 7.67
C LEU A 149 11.24 -4.34 7.87
N ALA A 150 11.90 -5.27 7.21
CA ALA A 150 13.36 -5.39 7.28
C ALA A 150 14.09 -4.14 6.72
N GLN A 151 13.57 -3.53 5.66
CA GLN A 151 14.10 -2.27 5.12
C GLN A 151 13.90 -1.11 6.11
N LEU A 152 12.78 -1.06 6.82
CA LEU A 152 12.55 -0.07 7.86
C LEU A 152 13.54 -0.23 9.02
N ASP A 153 13.79 -1.47 9.47
CA ASP A 153 14.79 -1.75 10.51
C ASP A 153 16.18 -1.24 10.11
N ALA A 154 16.58 -1.49 8.87
CA ALA A 154 17.85 -1.00 8.33
C ALA A 154 17.91 0.53 8.28
N LEU A 155 16.82 1.19 7.90
CA LEU A 155 16.71 2.65 7.90
C LEU A 155 16.85 3.24 9.30
N GLU A 156 16.19 2.66 10.30
CA GLU A 156 16.24 3.11 11.69
C GLU A 156 17.63 2.93 12.29
N GLN A 157 18.32 1.82 12.01
CA GLN A 157 19.70 1.60 12.41
C GLN A 157 20.66 2.66 11.83
N GLN A 158 20.53 2.97 10.53
CA GLN A 158 21.35 4.00 9.90
C GLN A 158 21.10 5.40 10.48
N SER A 159 19.88 5.71 10.88
CA SER A 159 19.53 6.98 11.53
C SER A 159 20.16 7.08 12.92
N ALA A 160 20.14 5.99 13.70
CA ALA A 160 20.72 5.95 15.04
C ALA A 160 22.26 6.15 15.04
N PHE A 161 22.97 5.73 13.98
CA PHE A 161 24.41 5.95 13.85
C PHE A 161 24.81 7.39 13.49
N LYS A 162 23.85 8.21 13.05
CA LYS A 162 24.10 9.60 12.62
C LYS A 162 23.68 10.65 13.64
N ALA A 163 23.07 10.24 14.73
CA ALA A 163 22.61 11.08 15.83
C ALA A 163 23.67 11.17 16.94
#